data_558383f64b022ba34b10471b16838c1e
#
_entry.id   558383f64b022ba34b10471b16838c1e
#
_cell.length_a   1.000
_cell.length_b   1.000
_cell.length_c   1.000
_cell.angle_alpha   90.00
_cell.angle_beta   90.00
_cell.angle_gamma   90.00
#
_symmetry.space_group_name_H-M   'P 1'
#
loop_
_entity.id
_entity.type
_entity.pdbx_description
1 polymer ?
#
loop_
_entity_poly.entity_id
_entity_poly.type
_entity_poly.pdbx_seq_one_letter_code
_entity_poly.pdbx_strand_id
1 'polypeptide(L)'
;MQDNIAVLREWIAGSDNIVFFGGAGVSTESGIPDFRSTDGLYRQEYKYPPETILSHTFFEQNPEEFFRFYRAKLIPDKSVQPNAAHRRLAELEREGKLRAVITQNIDGLHQAAGSKRVIELHGSIHRCRCARCGKPCPEEAVNTGEGVPRCSCGGVLRPEVVLYEEPLAERDITDAVNFIRKADVLIVGGTSLAVYPAAGLLRYYEGRKLALVNMGATSYDESADLLIREKIGRVFSEV
;
A
#
# COMPACT_ATOMS: atom_id res chain seq x y z
N MET A 1 3.09 24.30 10.95
CA MET A 1 3.02 23.38 9.79
C MET A 1 4.28 23.48 8.93
N GLN A 2 4.67 24.66 8.45
CA GLN A 2 5.95 24.84 7.72
C GLN A 2 7.17 24.38 8.54
N ASP A 3 7.19 24.65 9.85
CA ASP A 3 8.26 24.20 10.73
C ASP A 3 8.42 22.67 10.75
N ASN A 4 7.31 21.91 10.77
CA ASN A 4 7.38 20.44 10.81
C ASN A 4 7.88 19.84 9.49
N ILE A 5 7.58 20.43 8.34
CA ILE A 5 8.13 20.01 7.04
C ILE A 5 9.65 20.30 6.99
N ALA A 6 10.09 21.45 7.53
CA ALA A 6 11.50 21.78 7.64
C ALA A 6 12.25 20.74 8.51
N VAL A 7 11.67 20.35 9.65
CA VAL A 7 12.24 19.29 10.50
C VAL A 7 12.34 17.94 9.76
N LEU A 8 11.29 17.57 9.01
CA LEU A 8 11.33 16.34 8.20
C LEU A 8 12.44 16.40 7.15
N ARG A 9 12.60 17.55 6.48
CA ARG A 9 13.69 17.77 5.51
C ARG A 9 15.07 17.61 6.16
N GLU A 10 15.28 18.16 7.35
CA GLU A 10 16.52 17.99 8.10
C GLU A 10 16.78 16.52 8.45
N TRP A 11 15.74 15.78 8.86
CA TRP A 11 15.88 14.36 9.17
C TRP A 11 16.28 13.55 7.93
N ILE A 12 15.64 13.85 6.78
CA ILE A 12 15.95 13.21 5.50
C ILE A 12 17.39 13.57 5.06
N ALA A 13 17.78 14.84 5.18
CA ALA A 13 19.13 15.28 4.80
C ALA A 13 20.21 14.58 5.64
N GLY A 14 19.96 14.41 6.93
CA GLY A 14 20.91 13.86 7.90
C GLY A 14 20.91 12.34 8.06
N SER A 15 20.19 11.57 7.20
CA SER A 15 20.13 10.11 7.30
C SER A 15 20.30 9.44 5.95
N ASP A 16 21.01 8.31 5.93
CA ASP A 16 21.13 7.40 4.79
C ASP A 16 20.45 6.03 5.07
N ASN A 17 19.59 5.99 6.09
CA ASN A 17 18.89 4.77 6.49
C ASN A 17 17.42 5.07 6.83
N ILE A 18 16.70 5.56 5.83
CA ILE A 18 15.29 5.92 5.91
C ILE A 18 14.44 4.75 5.44
N VAL A 19 13.34 4.49 6.12
CA VAL A 19 12.30 3.56 5.67
C VAL A 19 10.98 4.30 5.57
N PHE A 20 10.24 4.03 4.51
CA PHE A 20 8.89 4.54 4.31
C PHE A 20 7.87 3.44 4.51
N PHE A 21 6.81 3.71 5.27
CA PHE A 21 5.66 2.82 5.47
C PHE A 21 4.39 3.53 5.01
N GLY A 22 3.72 3.01 3.99
CA GLY A 22 2.60 3.68 3.34
C GLY A 22 1.32 2.85 3.23
N GLY A 23 0.20 3.55 3.06
CA GLY A 23 -1.12 2.96 2.77
C GLY A 23 -1.86 3.71 1.67
N ALA A 24 -3.16 3.45 1.51
CA ALA A 24 -3.96 3.92 0.38
C ALA A 24 -4.00 5.44 0.21
N GLY A 25 -3.85 6.20 1.30
CA GLY A 25 -3.75 7.66 1.25
C GLY A 25 -2.54 8.20 0.48
N VAL A 26 -1.51 7.37 0.23
CA VAL A 26 -0.38 7.75 -0.64
C VAL A 26 -0.82 7.92 -2.08
N SER A 27 -1.81 7.16 -2.54
CA SER A 27 -2.27 7.13 -3.93
C SER A 27 -3.47 8.03 -4.22
N THR A 28 -4.03 8.71 -3.20
CA THR A 28 -5.20 9.58 -3.39
C THR A 28 -4.91 10.77 -4.31
N GLU A 29 -3.71 11.35 -4.23
CA GLU A 29 -3.28 12.43 -5.14
C GLU A 29 -2.90 11.92 -6.54
N SER A 30 -2.93 10.61 -6.76
CA SER A 30 -2.85 9.96 -8.08
C SER A 30 -4.24 9.65 -8.67
N GLY A 31 -5.32 9.92 -7.92
CA GLY A 31 -6.69 9.66 -8.35
C GLY A 31 -7.23 8.27 -7.94
N ILE A 32 -6.50 7.49 -7.14
CA ILE A 32 -6.99 6.24 -6.56
C ILE A 32 -7.63 6.55 -5.21
N PRO A 33 -8.95 6.31 -5.02
CA PRO A 33 -9.60 6.55 -3.74
C PRO A 33 -9.03 5.60 -2.67
N ASP A 34 -8.91 6.09 -1.44
CA ASP A 34 -8.61 5.23 -0.31
C ASP A 34 -9.86 4.44 0.14
N PHE A 35 -9.71 3.62 1.19
CA PHE A 35 -10.80 2.76 1.66
C PHE A 35 -11.71 3.44 2.68
N ARG A 36 -11.21 4.37 3.50
CA ARG A 36 -11.87 4.82 4.75
C ARG A 36 -12.16 6.30 4.87
N SER A 37 -11.60 7.14 4.00
CA SER A 37 -11.92 8.59 4.00
C SER A 37 -13.40 8.83 3.65
N THR A 38 -13.82 10.08 3.69
CA THR A 38 -15.20 10.48 3.38
C THR A 38 -15.65 9.98 2.01
N ASP A 39 -14.74 10.01 1.02
CA ASP A 39 -14.98 9.55 -0.35
C ASP A 39 -14.43 8.14 -0.61
N GLY A 40 -14.00 7.44 0.45
CA GLY A 40 -13.37 6.13 0.37
C GLY A 40 -14.33 5.02 -0.04
N LEU A 41 -13.77 3.91 -0.50
CA LEU A 41 -14.54 2.76 -0.99
C LEU A 41 -15.54 2.23 0.03
N TYR A 42 -15.22 2.26 1.33
CA TYR A 42 -16.11 1.74 2.38
C TYR A 42 -17.31 2.66 2.70
N ARG A 43 -17.34 3.87 2.17
CA ARG A 43 -18.46 4.81 2.34
C ARG A 43 -19.49 4.74 1.22
N GLN A 44 -19.21 3.99 0.16
CA GLN A 44 -20.14 3.80 -0.96
C GLN A 44 -21.15 2.70 -0.63
N GLU A 45 -22.35 2.79 -1.23
CA GLU A 45 -23.39 1.76 -1.08
C GLU A 45 -23.06 0.55 -1.96
N TYR A 46 -22.98 -0.63 -1.36
CA TYR A 46 -22.79 -1.90 -2.03
C TYR A 46 -23.79 -2.93 -1.52
N LYS A 47 -24.05 -3.96 -2.31
CA LYS A 47 -24.88 -5.11 -1.90
C LYS A 47 -24.29 -5.85 -0.68
N TYR A 48 -22.97 -5.89 -0.59
CA TYR A 48 -22.21 -6.47 0.53
C TYR A 48 -21.11 -5.48 0.95
N PRO A 49 -20.72 -5.42 2.22
CA PRO A 49 -19.58 -4.62 2.65
C PRO A 49 -18.31 -4.98 1.86
N PRO A 50 -17.45 -4.01 1.47
CA PRO A 50 -16.22 -4.29 0.75
C PRO A 50 -15.30 -5.30 1.44
N GLU A 51 -15.23 -5.29 2.78
CA GLU A 51 -14.48 -6.27 3.56
C GLU A 51 -15.00 -7.69 3.36
N THR A 52 -16.32 -7.85 3.21
CA THR A 52 -16.93 -9.15 2.90
C THR A 52 -16.58 -9.57 1.48
N ILE A 53 -16.77 -8.69 0.48
CA ILE A 53 -16.48 -9.01 -0.92
C ILE A 53 -15.00 -9.37 -1.12
N LEU A 54 -14.11 -8.68 -0.42
CA LEU A 54 -12.66 -8.88 -0.51
C LEU A 54 -12.14 -9.93 0.50
N SER A 55 -13.00 -10.83 1.00
CA SER A 55 -12.57 -11.94 1.83
C SER A 55 -12.30 -13.22 1.03
N HIS A 56 -11.45 -14.08 1.58
CA HIS A 56 -11.15 -15.40 1.01
C HIS A 56 -12.42 -16.24 0.85
N THR A 57 -13.24 -16.30 1.90
CA THR A 57 -14.51 -17.05 1.90
C THR A 57 -15.45 -16.56 0.81
N PHE A 58 -15.59 -15.24 0.63
CA PHE A 58 -16.46 -14.71 -0.41
C PHE A 58 -15.91 -14.98 -1.82
N PHE A 59 -14.60 -14.86 -2.00
CA PHE A 59 -13.95 -15.22 -3.28
C PHE A 59 -14.24 -16.66 -3.69
N GLU A 60 -14.23 -17.61 -2.75
CA GLU A 60 -14.54 -19.01 -3.04
C GLU A 60 -16.02 -19.27 -3.33
N GLN A 61 -16.91 -18.62 -2.58
CA GLN A 61 -18.37 -18.86 -2.66
C GLN A 61 -19.04 -18.06 -3.77
N ASN A 62 -18.56 -16.84 -4.07
CA ASN A 62 -19.18 -15.92 -5.02
C ASN A 62 -18.13 -15.28 -5.96
N PRO A 63 -17.35 -16.06 -6.72
CA PRO A 63 -16.26 -15.54 -7.53
C PRO A 63 -16.72 -14.56 -8.61
N GLU A 64 -17.93 -14.71 -9.16
CA GLU A 64 -18.47 -13.77 -10.16
C GLU A 64 -18.63 -12.35 -9.59
N GLU A 65 -19.23 -12.24 -8.41
CA GLU A 65 -19.43 -10.95 -7.75
C GLU A 65 -18.09 -10.37 -7.26
N PHE A 66 -17.18 -11.21 -6.77
CA PHE A 66 -15.82 -10.81 -6.43
C PHE A 66 -15.12 -10.17 -7.64
N PHE A 67 -15.10 -10.81 -8.81
CA PHE A 67 -14.40 -10.28 -9.99
C PHE A 67 -15.09 -9.04 -10.55
N ARG A 68 -16.41 -8.96 -10.48
CA ARG A 68 -17.16 -7.75 -10.86
C ARG A 68 -16.73 -6.56 -10.01
N PHE A 69 -16.67 -6.73 -8.68
CA PHE A 69 -16.23 -5.70 -7.75
C PHE A 69 -14.75 -5.37 -7.92
N TYR A 70 -13.91 -6.39 -7.97
CA TYR A 70 -12.45 -6.27 -8.10
C TYR A 70 -12.08 -5.42 -9.33
N ARG A 71 -12.60 -5.76 -10.49
CA ARG A 71 -12.33 -5.02 -11.73
C ARG A 71 -12.86 -3.59 -11.70
N ALA A 72 -14.05 -3.40 -11.13
CA ALA A 72 -14.69 -2.09 -11.09
C ALA A 72 -14.06 -1.13 -10.07
N LYS A 73 -13.45 -1.66 -9.00
CA LYS A 73 -13.05 -0.85 -7.84
C LYS A 73 -11.57 -0.90 -7.49
N LEU A 74 -10.88 -1.99 -7.79
CA LEU A 74 -9.47 -2.16 -7.42
C LEU A 74 -8.50 -1.99 -8.59
N ILE A 75 -8.98 -2.09 -9.82
CA ILE A 75 -8.15 -1.84 -11.00
C ILE A 75 -8.25 -0.36 -11.34
N PRO A 76 -7.14 0.38 -11.19
CA PRO A 76 -7.11 1.80 -11.51
C PRO A 76 -7.23 2.05 -13.02
N ASP A 77 -7.70 3.24 -13.38
CA ASP A 77 -7.67 3.69 -14.77
C ASP A 77 -6.22 3.74 -15.28
N LYS A 78 -6.04 3.44 -16.57
CA LYS A 78 -4.71 3.45 -17.21
C LYS A 78 -4.04 4.82 -17.25
N SER A 79 -4.78 5.89 -17.04
CA SER A 79 -4.25 7.26 -16.96
C SER A 79 -3.62 7.60 -15.59
N VAL A 80 -3.84 6.76 -14.57
CA VAL A 80 -3.29 6.96 -13.24
C VAL A 80 -1.76 6.94 -13.29
N GLN A 81 -1.16 7.97 -12.69
CA GLN A 81 0.30 8.15 -12.67
C GLN A 81 0.80 8.33 -11.24
N PRO A 82 2.06 7.96 -10.95
CA PRO A 82 2.70 8.27 -9.69
C PRO A 82 2.65 9.77 -9.37
N ASN A 83 2.31 10.13 -8.14
CA ASN A 83 2.33 11.52 -7.66
C ASN A 83 3.70 11.94 -7.10
N ALA A 84 3.77 13.14 -6.53
CA ALA A 84 5.01 13.70 -5.99
C ALA A 84 5.64 12.82 -4.89
N ALA A 85 4.82 12.21 -4.02
CA ALA A 85 5.33 11.32 -2.97
C ALA A 85 6.03 10.08 -3.55
N HIS A 86 5.40 9.41 -4.50
CA HIS A 86 6.00 8.25 -5.17
C HIS A 86 7.32 8.60 -5.84
N ARG A 87 7.36 9.72 -6.60
CA ARG A 87 8.57 10.17 -7.31
C ARG A 87 9.69 10.53 -6.33
N ARG A 88 9.37 11.29 -5.28
CA ARG A 88 10.39 11.69 -4.29
C ARG A 88 10.97 10.51 -3.53
N LEU A 89 10.15 9.52 -3.17
CA LEU A 89 10.63 8.27 -2.55
C LEU A 89 11.59 7.52 -3.48
N ALA A 90 11.27 7.42 -4.77
CA ALA A 90 12.17 6.81 -5.74
C ALA A 90 13.49 7.61 -5.93
N GLU A 91 13.45 8.94 -5.81
CA GLU A 91 14.63 9.80 -5.82
C GLU A 91 15.50 9.55 -4.58
N LEU A 92 14.91 9.53 -3.39
CA LEU A 92 15.61 9.24 -2.14
C LEU A 92 16.27 7.85 -2.16
N GLU A 93 15.64 6.86 -2.80
CA GLU A 93 16.26 5.55 -3.00
C GLU A 93 17.48 5.64 -3.93
N ARG A 94 17.40 6.38 -5.04
CA ARG A 94 18.54 6.62 -5.95
C ARG A 94 19.67 7.40 -5.30
N GLU A 95 19.35 8.33 -4.40
CA GLU A 95 20.29 9.08 -3.57
C GLU A 95 20.96 8.21 -2.49
N GLY A 96 20.50 6.96 -2.30
CA GLY A 96 21.02 6.03 -1.29
C GLY A 96 20.50 6.31 0.12
N LYS A 97 19.52 7.19 0.30
CA LYS A 97 18.94 7.60 1.58
C LYS A 97 17.79 6.66 2.01
N LEU A 98 16.88 6.33 1.09
CA LEU A 98 15.77 5.42 1.35
C LEU A 98 16.19 3.97 1.13
N ARG A 99 16.00 3.13 2.14
CA ARG A 99 16.38 1.71 2.10
C ARG A 99 15.27 0.80 1.63
N ALA A 100 14.03 1.12 1.93
CA ALA A 100 12.86 0.37 1.48
C ALA A 100 11.60 1.23 1.54
N VAL A 101 10.68 0.94 0.62
CA VAL A 101 9.27 1.28 0.71
C VAL A 101 8.53 0.04 1.20
N ILE A 102 7.80 0.14 2.29
CA ILE A 102 6.88 -0.89 2.78
C ILE A 102 5.48 -0.34 2.52
N THR A 103 4.71 -1.02 1.71
CA THR A 103 3.39 -0.52 1.30
C THR A 103 2.28 -1.53 1.55
N GLN A 104 1.13 -1.02 1.94
CA GLN A 104 -0.13 -1.76 1.99
C GLN A 104 -0.87 -1.70 0.65
N ASN A 105 -0.41 -0.85 -0.28
CA ASN A 105 -1.03 -0.67 -1.58
C ASN A 105 -0.68 -1.81 -2.53
N ILE A 106 -1.61 -2.08 -3.44
CA ILE A 106 -1.51 -3.13 -4.46
C ILE A 106 -1.36 -2.55 -5.87
N ASP A 107 -1.31 -1.22 -6.01
CA ASP A 107 -1.43 -0.45 -7.25
C ASP A 107 -0.16 -0.38 -8.11
N GLY A 108 1.01 -0.73 -7.55
CA GLY A 108 2.30 -0.71 -8.25
C GLY A 108 2.86 0.69 -8.52
N LEU A 109 2.28 1.77 -7.98
CA LEU A 109 2.71 3.14 -8.28
C LEU A 109 4.11 3.48 -7.75
N HIS A 110 4.57 2.84 -6.68
CA HIS A 110 5.95 2.98 -6.22
C HIS A 110 6.95 2.45 -7.26
N GLN A 111 6.69 1.27 -7.82
CA GLN A 111 7.50 0.67 -8.87
C GLN A 111 7.42 1.50 -10.16
N ALA A 112 6.24 1.97 -10.53
CA ALA A 112 6.03 2.85 -11.68
C ALA A 112 6.78 4.18 -11.55
N ALA A 113 6.98 4.69 -10.32
CA ALA A 113 7.81 5.87 -10.05
C ALA A 113 9.32 5.59 -10.12
N GLY A 114 9.73 4.31 -10.13
CA GLY A 114 11.12 3.89 -10.21
C GLY A 114 11.72 3.34 -8.93
N SER A 115 10.94 3.21 -7.83
CA SER A 115 11.38 2.51 -6.62
C SER A 115 11.65 1.04 -6.91
N LYS A 116 12.78 0.53 -6.44
CA LYS A 116 13.24 -0.84 -6.70
C LYS A 116 13.01 -1.77 -5.50
N ARG A 117 13.15 -1.24 -4.28
CA ARG A 117 12.97 -2.00 -3.06
C ARG A 117 11.63 -1.69 -2.43
N VAL A 118 10.60 -2.32 -2.96
CA VAL A 118 9.21 -2.19 -2.51
C VAL A 118 8.75 -3.51 -1.92
N ILE A 119 8.31 -3.49 -0.66
CA ILE A 119 7.70 -4.62 0.04
C ILE A 119 6.19 -4.41 0.03
N GLU A 120 5.48 -5.21 -0.77
CA GLU A 120 4.03 -5.13 -0.96
C GLU A 120 3.32 -6.07 0.00
N LEU A 121 3.04 -5.60 1.23
CA LEU A 121 2.45 -6.42 2.30
C LEU A 121 1.13 -7.09 1.92
N HIS A 122 0.34 -6.45 1.06
CA HIS A 122 -0.95 -6.97 0.60
C HIS A 122 -0.92 -7.51 -0.83
N GLY A 123 0.28 -7.79 -1.36
CA GLY A 123 0.43 -8.30 -2.71
C GLY A 123 0.28 -7.24 -3.80
N SER A 124 -0.13 -7.64 -5.02
CA SER A 124 -0.19 -6.75 -6.17
C SER A 124 -1.25 -7.17 -7.18
N ILE A 125 -1.90 -6.18 -7.81
CA ILE A 125 -2.80 -6.38 -8.96
C ILE A 125 -2.04 -6.77 -10.24
N HIS A 126 -0.72 -6.56 -10.27
CA HIS A 126 0.15 -6.86 -11.41
C HIS A 126 0.67 -8.31 -11.44
N ARG A 127 0.28 -9.10 -10.46
CA ARG A 127 0.62 -10.52 -10.41
C ARG A 127 -0.64 -11.36 -10.29
N CYS A 128 -0.66 -12.46 -11.02
CA CYS A 128 -1.74 -13.42 -10.89
C CYS A 128 -1.26 -14.87 -11.03
N ARG A 129 -2.04 -15.80 -10.49
CA ARG A 129 -1.80 -17.24 -10.59
C ARG A 129 -3.09 -18.03 -10.59
N CYS A 130 -2.99 -19.26 -11.04
CA CYS A 130 -4.08 -20.23 -10.90
C CYS A 130 -4.21 -20.72 -9.46
N ALA A 131 -5.38 -20.61 -8.86
CA ALA A 131 -5.65 -21.09 -7.50
C ALA A 131 -5.48 -22.62 -7.36
N ARG A 132 -5.67 -23.41 -8.46
CA ARG A 132 -5.56 -24.87 -8.44
C ARG A 132 -4.14 -25.38 -8.66
N CYS A 133 -3.48 -24.91 -9.72
CA CYS A 133 -2.18 -25.48 -10.15
C CYS A 133 -0.99 -24.56 -9.89
N GLY A 134 -1.21 -23.36 -9.33
CA GLY A 134 -0.16 -22.39 -9.02
C GLY A 134 0.49 -21.71 -10.23
N LYS A 135 0.13 -22.10 -11.48
CA LYS A 135 0.75 -21.55 -12.69
C LYS A 135 0.52 -20.03 -12.75
N PRO A 136 1.57 -19.21 -12.96
CA PRO A 136 1.42 -17.77 -13.14
C PRO A 136 0.63 -17.45 -14.41
N CYS A 137 -0.04 -16.31 -14.42
CA CYS A 137 -0.79 -15.80 -15.57
C CYS A 137 -0.46 -14.32 -15.83
N PRO A 138 -0.70 -13.82 -17.06
CA PRO A 138 -0.65 -12.39 -17.33
C PRO A 138 -1.73 -11.65 -16.52
N GLU A 139 -1.44 -10.46 -16.02
CA GLU A 139 -2.39 -9.70 -15.19
C GLU A 139 -3.70 -9.40 -15.93
N GLU A 140 -3.65 -9.20 -17.23
CA GLU A 140 -4.81 -8.93 -18.06
C GLU A 140 -5.85 -10.07 -18.02
N ALA A 141 -5.39 -11.30 -17.81
CA ALA A 141 -6.29 -12.45 -17.70
C ALA A 141 -7.25 -12.35 -16.49
N VAL A 142 -6.88 -11.57 -15.49
CA VAL A 142 -7.68 -11.33 -14.27
C VAL A 142 -8.29 -9.94 -14.28
N ASN A 143 -7.50 -8.93 -14.67
CA ASN A 143 -7.84 -7.52 -14.55
C ASN A 143 -8.84 -7.05 -15.65
N THR A 144 -8.97 -7.80 -16.75
CA THR A 144 -9.85 -7.43 -17.85
C THR A 144 -10.90 -8.50 -18.13
N GLY A 145 -11.86 -8.20 -19.00
CA GLY A 145 -12.92 -9.12 -19.41
C GLY A 145 -14.07 -9.24 -18.41
N GLU A 146 -14.94 -10.21 -18.64
CA GLU A 146 -16.13 -10.48 -17.83
C GLU A 146 -16.08 -11.88 -17.21
N GLY A 147 -16.90 -12.08 -16.17
CA GLY A 147 -17.04 -13.38 -15.51
C GLY A 147 -15.79 -13.82 -14.73
N VAL A 148 -15.74 -15.11 -14.43
CA VAL A 148 -14.66 -15.73 -13.64
C VAL A 148 -13.54 -16.22 -14.56
N PRO A 149 -12.32 -15.68 -14.47
CA PRO A 149 -11.22 -16.08 -15.33
C PRO A 149 -10.74 -17.51 -14.99
N ARG A 150 -10.46 -18.30 -16.04
CA ARG A 150 -10.11 -19.72 -15.90
C ARG A 150 -8.74 -20.06 -16.51
N CYS A 151 -8.02 -20.90 -15.80
CA CYS A 151 -6.80 -21.52 -16.28
C CYS A 151 -7.11 -22.71 -17.22
N SER A 152 -6.16 -23.10 -18.05
CA SER A 152 -6.27 -24.31 -18.89
C SER A 152 -6.50 -25.60 -18.07
N CYS A 153 -6.15 -25.63 -16.81
CA CYS A 153 -6.46 -26.74 -15.90
C CYS A 153 -7.91 -26.70 -15.34
N GLY A 154 -8.71 -25.71 -15.70
CA GLY A 154 -10.07 -25.49 -15.19
C GLY A 154 -10.12 -24.75 -13.83
N GLY A 155 -8.97 -24.48 -13.18
CA GLY A 155 -8.92 -23.69 -11.94
C GLY A 155 -9.20 -22.20 -12.18
N VAL A 156 -9.63 -21.50 -11.13
CA VAL A 156 -9.82 -20.05 -11.18
C VAL A 156 -8.45 -19.36 -11.20
N LEU A 157 -8.27 -18.37 -12.08
CA LEU A 157 -7.14 -17.45 -12.02
C LEU A 157 -7.46 -16.37 -10.99
N ARG A 158 -6.52 -16.06 -10.10
CA ARG A 158 -6.72 -15.05 -9.07
C ARG A 158 -5.58 -14.04 -9.04
N PRO A 159 -5.84 -12.76 -8.70
CA PRO A 159 -4.77 -11.82 -8.43
C PRO A 159 -3.97 -12.27 -7.19
N GLU A 160 -2.68 -11.97 -7.16
CA GLU A 160 -1.87 -12.19 -5.96
C GLU A 160 -2.02 -11.02 -4.99
N VAL A 161 -3.26 -10.74 -4.62
CA VAL A 161 -3.65 -9.78 -3.59
C VAL A 161 -4.05 -10.56 -2.35
N VAL A 162 -3.59 -10.13 -1.19
CA VAL A 162 -3.97 -10.70 0.10
C VAL A 162 -5.40 -10.25 0.43
N LEU A 163 -6.30 -11.21 0.51
CA LEU A 163 -7.70 -10.99 0.89
C LEU A 163 -7.86 -10.98 2.42
N TYR A 164 -8.94 -10.39 2.91
CA TYR A 164 -9.31 -10.62 4.31
C TYR A 164 -9.38 -12.11 4.59
N GLU A 165 -9.07 -12.53 5.82
CA GLU A 165 -8.95 -13.93 6.26
C GLU A 165 -7.64 -14.62 5.79
N GLU A 166 -6.86 -14.02 4.88
CA GLU A 166 -5.58 -14.57 4.45
C GLU A 166 -4.42 -13.97 5.26
N PRO A 167 -3.38 -14.78 5.57
CA PRO A 167 -2.17 -14.27 6.20
C PRO A 167 -1.34 -13.45 5.22
N LEU A 168 -0.59 -12.48 5.74
CA LEU A 168 0.48 -11.83 4.98
C LEU A 168 1.61 -12.84 4.72
N ALA A 169 2.37 -12.65 3.64
CA ALA A 169 3.52 -13.48 3.35
C ALA A 169 4.59 -13.33 4.46
N GLU A 170 5.02 -14.45 5.05
CA GLU A 170 5.98 -14.47 6.16
C GLU A 170 7.31 -13.79 5.79
N ARG A 171 7.74 -13.98 4.54
CA ARG A 171 8.93 -13.31 4.00
C ARG A 171 8.78 -11.79 4.03
N ASP A 172 7.65 -11.26 3.57
CA ASP A 172 7.42 -9.81 3.48
C ASP A 172 7.32 -9.19 4.87
N ILE A 173 6.71 -9.89 5.83
CA ILE A 173 6.70 -9.50 7.25
C ILE A 173 8.13 -9.43 7.79
N THR A 174 8.92 -10.49 7.57
CA THR A 174 10.30 -10.59 8.06
C THR A 174 11.17 -9.48 7.48
N ASP A 175 11.09 -9.25 6.17
CA ASP A 175 11.84 -8.20 5.49
C ASP A 175 11.41 -6.82 5.99
N ALA A 176 10.10 -6.55 6.11
CA ALA A 176 9.57 -5.28 6.62
C ALA A 176 10.06 -5.01 8.06
N VAL A 177 9.97 -5.99 8.96
CA VAL A 177 10.44 -5.87 10.35
C VAL A 177 11.95 -5.58 10.40
N ASN A 178 12.74 -6.25 9.56
CA ASN A 178 14.18 -6.03 9.52
C ASN A 178 14.56 -4.61 9.06
N PHE A 179 13.83 -4.05 8.08
CA PHE A 179 14.05 -2.66 7.65
C PHE A 179 13.58 -1.68 8.71
N ILE A 180 12.37 -1.84 9.26
CA ILE A 180 11.81 -0.95 10.29
C ILE A 180 12.73 -0.89 11.52
N ARG A 181 13.18 -2.04 12.01
CA ARG A 181 14.04 -2.11 13.20
C ARG A 181 15.36 -1.37 13.04
N LYS A 182 15.95 -1.39 11.84
CA LYS A 182 17.24 -0.80 11.54
C LYS A 182 17.16 0.66 11.10
N ALA A 183 15.97 1.20 10.85
CA ALA A 183 15.82 2.54 10.32
C ALA A 183 16.24 3.61 11.34
N ASP A 184 17.01 4.60 10.88
CA ASP A 184 17.27 5.81 11.66
C ASP A 184 16.06 6.74 11.66
N VAL A 185 15.39 6.81 10.49
CA VAL A 185 14.17 7.58 10.28
C VAL A 185 13.10 6.65 9.71
N LEU A 186 11.96 6.56 10.39
CA LEU A 186 10.77 5.89 9.89
C LEU A 186 9.73 6.94 9.51
N ILE A 187 9.39 7.02 8.23
CA ILE A 187 8.33 7.90 7.74
C ILE A 187 7.11 7.04 7.46
N VAL A 188 6.02 7.35 8.16
CA VAL A 188 4.73 6.69 7.98
C VAL A 188 3.78 7.67 7.31
N GLY A 189 3.15 7.28 6.20
CA GLY A 189 2.33 8.21 5.45
C GLY A 189 1.10 7.59 4.78
N GLY A 190 0.03 8.39 4.66
CA GLY A 190 -1.17 8.02 3.92
C GLY A 190 -1.85 6.73 4.40
N THR A 191 -1.85 6.47 5.71
CA THR A 191 -2.46 5.26 6.28
C THR A 191 -3.23 5.57 7.55
N SER A 192 -4.39 4.93 7.72
CA SER A 192 -5.17 5.02 8.96
C SER A 192 -4.58 4.18 10.10
N LEU A 193 -3.62 3.30 9.80
CA LEU A 193 -3.05 2.32 10.75
C LEU A 193 -4.09 1.45 11.46
N ALA A 194 -5.22 1.17 10.78
CA ALA A 194 -6.32 0.38 11.32
C ALA A 194 -6.34 -1.08 10.83
N VAL A 195 -5.47 -1.45 9.87
CA VAL A 195 -5.42 -2.80 9.28
C VAL A 195 -4.29 -3.60 9.90
N TYR A 196 -4.65 -4.63 10.63
CA TYR A 196 -3.72 -5.59 11.20
C TYR A 196 -3.60 -6.84 10.31
N PRO A 197 -2.41 -7.49 10.27
CA PRO A 197 -1.24 -7.27 11.11
C PRO A 197 -0.31 -6.14 10.62
N ALA A 198 -0.51 -5.54 9.43
CA ALA A 198 0.40 -4.56 8.83
C ALA A 198 0.69 -3.36 9.76
N ALA A 199 -0.33 -2.72 10.34
CA ALA A 199 -0.15 -1.62 11.28
C ALA A 199 0.70 -1.99 12.51
N GLY A 200 0.60 -3.23 12.96
CA GLY A 200 1.38 -3.75 14.09
C GLY A 200 2.89 -3.84 13.84
N LEU A 201 3.36 -3.74 12.59
CA LEU A 201 4.79 -3.80 12.28
C LEU A 201 5.54 -2.57 12.80
N LEU A 202 4.86 -1.42 12.98
CA LEU A 202 5.50 -0.20 13.48
C LEU A 202 6.05 -0.35 14.91
N ARG A 203 5.52 -1.27 15.71
CA ARG A 203 6.02 -1.56 17.06
C ARG A 203 7.47 -2.06 17.11
N TYR A 204 8.00 -2.51 15.98
CA TYR A 204 9.40 -2.96 15.88
C TYR A 204 10.37 -1.82 15.59
N TYR A 205 9.90 -0.59 15.43
CA TYR A 205 10.78 0.56 15.31
C TYR A 205 11.44 0.89 16.65
N GLU A 206 12.77 0.93 16.66
CA GLU A 206 13.59 1.15 17.85
C GLU A 206 14.29 2.52 17.82
N GLY A 207 14.07 3.30 16.73
CA GLY A 207 14.67 4.63 16.56
C GLY A 207 13.94 5.74 17.31
N ARG A 208 14.38 6.99 17.06
CA ARG A 208 13.84 8.22 17.70
C ARG A 208 13.45 9.28 16.68
N LYS A 209 13.10 8.89 15.47
CA LYS A 209 12.67 9.79 14.40
C LYS A 209 11.51 9.15 13.64
N LEU A 210 10.39 8.96 14.34
CA LEU A 210 9.13 8.52 13.75
C LEU A 210 8.37 9.73 13.24
N ALA A 211 8.32 9.91 11.93
CA ALA A 211 7.51 10.93 11.28
C ALA A 211 6.18 10.34 10.80
N LEU A 212 5.06 10.94 11.18
CA LEU A 212 3.74 10.56 10.72
C LEU A 212 3.14 11.67 9.85
N VAL A 213 2.93 11.37 8.56
CA VAL A 213 2.35 12.29 7.56
C VAL A 213 0.98 11.76 7.16
N ASN A 214 -0.08 12.29 7.74
CA ASN A 214 -1.43 11.79 7.48
C ASN A 214 -2.49 12.87 7.75
N MET A 215 -3.51 12.99 6.90
CA MET A 215 -4.59 13.96 7.07
C MET A 215 -5.43 13.67 8.32
N GLY A 216 -5.83 12.42 8.50
CA GLY A 216 -6.64 11.97 9.64
C GLY A 216 -5.81 11.57 10.85
N ALA A 217 -6.45 11.48 12.01
CA ALA A 217 -5.85 10.95 13.23
C ALA A 217 -5.61 9.43 13.10
N THR A 218 -4.58 8.95 13.79
CA THR A 218 -4.23 7.52 13.86
C THR A 218 -3.94 7.12 15.30
N SER A 219 -3.91 5.82 15.57
CA SER A 219 -3.53 5.30 16.89
C SER A 219 -2.05 5.51 17.26
N TYR A 220 -1.23 5.98 16.33
CA TYR A 220 0.21 6.24 16.54
C TYR A 220 0.55 7.72 16.67
N ASP A 221 -0.43 8.61 16.70
CA ASP A 221 -0.19 10.06 16.78
C ASP A 221 0.63 10.45 18.00
N GLU A 222 0.31 9.89 19.17
CA GLU A 222 1.02 10.15 20.43
C GLU A 222 2.43 9.53 20.48
N SER A 223 2.69 8.54 19.65
CA SER A 223 3.99 7.87 19.56
C SER A 223 4.91 8.50 18.52
N ALA A 224 4.40 9.40 17.68
CA ALA A 224 5.18 10.06 16.64
C ALA A 224 6.03 11.19 17.22
N ASP A 225 7.33 11.20 16.86
CA ASP A 225 8.24 12.31 17.21
C ASP A 225 7.94 13.55 16.35
N LEU A 226 7.37 13.34 15.16
CA LEU A 226 6.98 14.40 14.23
C LEU A 226 5.63 14.08 13.58
N LEU A 227 4.65 14.97 13.77
CA LEU A 227 3.32 14.81 13.21
C LEU A 227 3.02 15.92 12.19
N ILE A 228 2.67 15.54 10.95
CA ILE A 228 2.34 16.44 9.86
C ILE A 228 0.93 16.12 9.35
N ARG A 229 -0.02 17.04 9.56
CA ARG A 229 -1.42 16.93 9.10
C ARG A 229 -1.58 17.59 7.74
N GLU A 230 -1.08 16.90 6.71
CA GLU A 230 -1.13 17.41 5.34
C GLU A 230 -1.20 16.24 4.33
N LYS A 231 -1.57 16.56 3.09
CA LYS A 231 -1.49 15.62 1.96
C LYS A 231 -0.04 15.22 1.72
N ILE A 232 0.17 13.93 1.52
CA ILE A 232 1.51 13.37 1.46
C ILE A 232 2.30 13.86 0.25
N GLY A 233 1.67 13.98 -0.92
CA GLY A 233 2.32 14.49 -2.12
C GLY A 233 2.79 15.93 -1.96
N ARG A 234 1.99 16.77 -1.27
CA ARG A 234 2.39 18.13 -0.94
C ARG A 234 3.64 18.15 -0.04
N VAL A 235 3.65 17.34 1.02
CA VAL A 235 4.81 17.26 1.93
C VAL A 235 6.05 16.82 1.16
N PHE A 236 5.93 15.76 0.36
CA PHE A 236 7.05 15.23 -0.41
C PHE A 236 7.50 16.08 -1.59
N SER A 237 6.73 17.08 -1.99
CA SER A 237 7.19 18.10 -2.95
C SER A 237 8.10 19.17 -2.31
N GLU A 238 8.15 19.20 -0.97
CA GLU A 238 8.90 20.21 -0.21
C GLU A 238 10.14 19.63 0.53
N VAL A 239 10.35 18.31 0.53
CA VAL A 239 11.45 17.62 1.25
C VAL A 239 12.45 16.94 0.35
#